data_4f4bae23e49edbff8de3376190394a4f
#
_entry.id   4f4bae23e49edbff8de3376190394a4f
#
_cell.length_a   1.000
_cell.length_b   1.000
_cell.length_c   1.000
_cell.angle_alpha   90.00
_cell.angle_beta   90.00
_cell.angle_gamma   90.00
#
_symmetry.space_group_name_H-M   'P 1'
#
loop_
_entity.id
_entity.type
_entity.pdbx_description
1 polymer ?
#
loop_
_entity_poly.entity_id
_entity_poly.type
_entity_poly.pdbx_seq_one_letter_code
_entity_poly.pdbx_strand_id
1 'polypeptide(L)'
;MLLLGVKNIGTQTVLADGVINIGSVYRRYCKKNACGFPTFNATANGVSLQHEGIYHITATLVGSGDVAGDVTVQLAQNGVLVDGAFSTQTITTADTELRTFVIDYYVLVDKDCILGRESTIAQTISLVNTGVDATFTSVIVNVDKVV
;
A
#
# COMPACT_ATOMS: atom_id res chain seq x y z
N MET A 1 -8.94 10.78 -10.25
CA MET A 1 -9.13 9.69 -11.22
C MET A 1 -8.28 8.51 -10.82
N LEU A 2 -8.88 7.33 -10.74
CA LEU A 2 -8.17 6.09 -10.41
C LEU A 2 -7.17 5.76 -11.53
N LEU A 3 -5.89 5.69 -11.19
CA LEU A 3 -4.82 5.34 -12.12
C LEU A 3 -4.45 3.87 -12.05
N LEU A 4 -4.39 3.31 -10.86
CA LEU A 4 -4.00 1.94 -10.62
C LEU A 4 -4.79 1.38 -9.45
N GLY A 5 -5.38 0.22 -9.66
CA GLY A 5 -5.98 -0.57 -8.59
C GLY A 5 -5.31 -1.93 -8.54
N VAL A 6 -4.90 -2.32 -7.34
CA VAL A 6 -4.27 -3.61 -7.05
C VAL A 6 -5.07 -4.30 -5.97
N LYS A 7 -5.30 -5.59 -6.10
CA LYS A 7 -6.03 -6.35 -5.09
C LYS A 7 -5.50 -7.76 -4.91
N ASN A 8 -5.66 -8.26 -3.70
CA ASN A 8 -5.42 -9.65 -3.35
C ASN A 8 -6.63 -10.16 -2.57
N ILE A 9 -7.38 -11.07 -3.17
CA ILE A 9 -8.54 -11.73 -2.54
C ILE A 9 -8.19 -13.10 -1.97
N GLY A 10 -6.93 -13.51 -2.05
CA GLY A 10 -6.43 -14.73 -1.44
C GLY A 10 -6.10 -14.54 0.03
N THR A 11 -6.32 -15.56 0.83
CA THR A 11 -5.94 -15.56 2.25
C THR A 11 -4.42 -15.61 2.38
N GLN A 12 -3.85 -14.73 3.20
CA GLN A 12 -2.42 -14.69 3.48
C GLN A 12 -2.16 -14.49 4.96
N THR A 13 -1.17 -15.19 5.48
CA THR A 13 -0.66 -14.97 6.83
C THR A 13 0.59 -14.11 6.75
N VAL A 14 0.60 -13.02 7.50
CA VAL A 14 1.72 -12.07 7.53
C VAL A 14 2.23 -11.97 8.96
N LEU A 15 3.47 -12.34 9.17
CA LEU A 15 4.12 -12.23 10.47
C LEU A 15 4.35 -10.75 10.83
N ALA A 16 4.57 -10.48 12.11
CA ALA A 16 4.96 -9.16 12.57
C ALA A 16 6.16 -8.64 11.77
N ASP A 17 6.11 -7.39 11.37
CA ASP A 17 7.09 -6.71 10.52
C ASP A 17 7.19 -7.25 9.08
N GLY A 18 6.28 -8.13 8.68
CA GLY A 18 6.22 -8.66 7.32
C GLY A 18 5.52 -7.71 6.34
N VAL A 19 5.96 -7.76 5.09
CA VAL A 19 5.32 -7.02 3.99
C VAL A 19 4.07 -7.76 3.54
N ILE A 20 2.96 -7.03 3.39
CA ILE A 20 1.69 -7.59 2.96
C ILE A 20 1.70 -7.72 1.44
N ASN A 21 1.33 -8.90 0.94
CA ASN A 21 1.17 -9.13 -0.50
C ASN A 21 -0.12 -8.47 -0.98
N ILE A 22 0.02 -7.43 -1.81
CA ILE A 22 -1.12 -6.68 -2.34
C ILE A 22 -1.72 -7.29 -3.61
N GLY A 23 -1.16 -8.40 -4.10
CA GLY A 23 -1.74 -9.20 -5.17
C GLY A 23 -1.35 -8.75 -6.56
N SER A 24 -2.33 -8.43 -7.36
CA SER A 24 -2.13 -8.08 -8.77
C SER A 24 -3.05 -6.94 -9.23
N VAL A 25 -2.69 -6.33 -10.33
CA VAL A 25 -3.46 -5.22 -10.91
C VAL A 25 -4.83 -5.73 -11.39
N TYR A 26 -5.90 -5.13 -10.88
CA TYR A 26 -7.25 -5.38 -11.37
C TYR A 26 -7.76 -4.25 -12.25
N ARG A 27 -7.19 -3.06 -12.15
CA ARG A 27 -7.55 -1.90 -12.97
C ARG A 27 -6.35 -1.01 -13.19
N ARG A 28 -6.17 -0.60 -14.42
CA ARG A 28 -5.14 0.35 -14.82
C ARG A 28 -5.72 1.31 -15.84
N TYR A 29 -5.60 2.59 -15.60
CA TYR A 29 -5.92 3.60 -16.58
C TYR A 29 -4.65 4.02 -17.32
N CYS A 30 -4.68 3.89 -18.64
CA CYS A 30 -3.60 4.32 -19.50
C CYS A 30 -4.19 5.20 -20.59
N LYS A 31 -3.91 6.49 -20.55
CA LYS A 31 -4.25 7.39 -21.64
C LYS A 31 -3.27 7.16 -22.79
N LYS A 32 -3.76 7.21 -24.02
CA LYS A 32 -2.94 7.08 -25.24
C LYS A 32 -1.68 7.96 -25.09
N ASN A 33 -0.51 7.36 -25.22
CA ASN A 33 0.81 7.98 -25.08
C ASN A 33 1.22 8.39 -23.64
N ALA A 34 0.50 7.97 -22.62
CA ALA A 34 0.81 8.28 -21.24
C ALA A 34 0.85 7.03 -20.35
N CYS A 35 1.17 5.87 -20.94
CA CYS A 35 1.32 4.63 -20.19
C CYS A 35 2.65 4.59 -19.44
N GLY A 36 2.62 4.12 -18.20
CA GLY A 36 3.84 3.97 -17.39
C GLY A 36 3.70 4.43 -15.95
N PHE A 37 2.55 4.91 -15.60
CA PHE A 37 2.25 5.47 -14.29
C PHE A 37 1.12 4.77 -13.59
N PRO A 38 1.07 4.75 -12.35
CA PRO A 38 2.00 4.10 -11.47
C PRO A 38 2.14 2.64 -11.91
N THR A 39 3.17 1.94 -11.46
CA THR A 39 3.39 0.55 -11.82
C THR A 39 3.33 -0.34 -10.59
N PHE A 40 2.82 -1.55 -10.77
CA PHE A 40 2.88 -2.58 -9.74
C PHE A 40 4.29 -3.20 -9.72
N ASN A 41 4.90 -3.23 -8.55
CA ASN A 41 6.21 -3.85 -8.32
C ASN A 41 6.03 -5.16 -7.56
N ALA A 42 6.03 -6.28 -8.27
CA ALA A 42 5.82 -7.60 -7.67
C ALA A 42 6.93 -7.98 -6.68
N THR A 43 8.17 -7.58 -6.94
CA THR A 43 9.31 -7.89 -6.07
C THR A 43 9.19 -7.22 -4.71
N ALA A 44 8.75 -5.97 -4.68
CA ALA A 44 8.58 -5.22 -3.44
C ALA A 44 7.18 -5.35 -2.84
N ASN A 45 6.26 -6.08 -3.47
CA ASN A 45 4.84 -6.10 -3.13
C ASN A 45 4.27 -4.69 -2.96
N GLY A 46 4.62 -3.81 -3.88
CA GLY A 46 4.29 -2.40 -3.77
C GLY A 46 3.90 -1.75 -5.07
N VAL A 47 3.59 -0.47 -4.99
CA VAL A 47 3.27 0.38 -6.12
C VAL A 47 4.40 1.38 -6.30
N SER A 48 4.95 1.47 -7.51
CA SER A 48 5.98 2.46 -7.87
C SER A 48 5.34 3.66 -8.55
N LEU A 49 5.60 4.84 -7.99
CA LEU A 49 5.15 6.13 -8.50
C LEU A 49 6.35 6.80 -9.15
N GLN A 50 6.35 6.91 -10.48
CA GLN A 50 7.53 7.31 -11.25
C GLN A 50 7.46 8.73 -11.80
N HIS A 51 6.27 9.30 -11.89
CA HIS A 51 6.07 10.60 -12.48
C HIS A 51 5.73 11.64 -11.43
N GLU A 52 6.23 12.84 -11.63
CA GLU A 52 5.95 13.99 -10.78
C GLU A 52 4.45 14.17 -10.53
N GLY A 53 4.10 14.48 -9.32
CA GLY A 53 2.74 14.80 -8.92
C GLY A 53 2.41 14.42 -7.49
N ILE A 54 1.17 14.67 -7.10
CA ILE A 54 0.62 14.27 -5.82
C ILE A 54 -0.33 13.10 -6.07
N TYR A 55 -0.10 12.02 -5.37
CA TYR A 55 -0.87 10.78 -5.49
C TYR A 55 -1.62 10.49 -4.20
N HIS A 56 -2.87 10.13 -4.33
CA HIS A 56 -3.71 9.70 -3.23
C HIS A 56 -3.73 8.18 -3.18
N ILE A 57 -3.28 7.62 -2.07
CA ILE A 57 -3.24 6.18 -1.83
C ILE A 57 -4.35 5.82 -0.85
N THR A 58 -5.23 4.90 -1.25
CA THR A 58 -6.25 4.35 -0.38
C THR A 58 -6.06 2.85 -0.29
N ALA A 59 -5.85 2.33 0.91
CA ALA A 59 -5.73 0.90 1.16
C ALA A 59 -6.85 0.44 2.07
N THR A 60 -7.51 -0.65 1.69
CA THR A 60 -8.55 -1.29 2.48
C THR A 60 -8.23 -2.77 2.63
N LEU A 61 -8.13 -3.22 3.87
CA LEU A 61 -7.81 -4.61 4.19
C LEU A 61 -8.86 -5.18 5.13
N VAL A 62 -9.10 -6.48 5.00
CA VAL A 62 -9.91 -7.25 5.94
C VAL A 62 -9.07 -8.41 6.45
N GLY A 63 -9.02 -8.57 7.74
CA GLY A 63 -8.25 -9.65 8.35
C GLY A 63 -8.53 -9.85 9.82
N SER A 64 -7.81 -10.79 10.41
CA SER A 64 -7.87 -11.13 11.82
C SER A 64 -6.46 -11.29 12.39
N GLY A 65 -6.33 -11.26 13.71
CA GLY A 65 -5.08 -11.61 14.37
C GLY A 65 -4.95 -13.12 14.52
N ASP A 66 -3.76 -13.65 14.31
CA ASP A 66 -3.45 -15.06 14.58
C ASP A 66 -3.31 -15.30 16.09
N VAL A 67 -3.10 -14.24 16.84
CA VAL A 67 -3.10 -14.20 18.30
C VAL A 67 -3.92 -12.98 18.76
N ALA A 68 -4.37 -12.99 20.00
CA ALA A 68 -5.00 -11.81 20.60
C ALA A 68 -3.99 -10.68 20.72
N GLY A 69 -4.40 -9.46 20.43
CA GLY A 69 -3.56 -8.29 20.47
C GLY A 69 -3.90 -7.30 19.39
N ASP A 70 -3.03 -6.32 19.20
CA ASP A 70 -3.23 -5.26 18.22
C ASP A 70 -2.66 -5.67 16.86
N VAL A 71 -3.53 -5.75 15.86
CA VAL A 71 -3.14 -5.85 14.46
C VAL A 71 -3.01 -4.44 13.91
N THR A 72 -1.85 -4.12 13.36
CA THR A 72 -1.58 -2.80 12.79
C THR A 72 -1.06 -2.95 11.37
N VAL A 73 -1.71 -2.26 10.44
CA VAL A 73 -1.25 -2.13 9.06
C VAL A 73 -0.69 -0.73 8.89
N GLN A 74 0.53 -0.62 8.40
CA GLN A 74 1.21 0.66 8.21
C GLN A 74 1.77 0.78 6.80
N LEU A 75 1.65 1.96 6.24
CA LEU A 75 2.22 2.28 4.94
C LEU A 75 3.73 2.50 5.06
N ALA A 76 4.48 1.95 4.13
CA ALA A 76 5.91 2.18 3.98
C ALA A 76 6.20 2.90 2.66
N GLN A 77 7.06 3.89 2.71
CA GLN A 77 7.53 4.62 1.54
C GLN A 77 9.03 4.37 1.38
N ASN A 78 9.41 3.74 0.26
CA ASN A 78 10.78 3.32 0.00
C ASN A 78 11.36 2.42 1.11
N GLY A 79 10.53 1.56 1.69
CA GLY A 79 10.92 0.66 2.78
C GLY A 79 10.94 1.29 4.17
N VAL A 80 10.65 2.59 4.28
CA VAL A 80 10.60 3.30 5.56
C VAL A 80 9.16 3.50 5.98
N LEU A 81 8.81 3.10 7.20
CA LEU A 81 7.46 3.26 7.74
C LEU A 81 7.10 4.74 7.83
N VAL A 82 5.89 5.07 7.37
CA VAL A 82 5.37 6.44 7.40
C VAL A 82 4.62 6.66 8.70
N ASP A 83 5.04 7.65 9.48
CA ASP A 83 4.37 8.04 10.71
C ASP A 83 2.96 8.56 10.41
N GLY A 84 1.97 8.07 11.16
CA GLY A 84 0.59 8.50 11.01
C GLY A 84 -0.21 7.79 9.91
N ALA A 85 0.44 7.07 9.00
CA ALA A 85 -0.24 6.31 7.94
C ALA A 85 -0.43 4.86 8.37
N PHE A 86 -1.25 4.63 9.38
CA PHE A 86 -1.51 3.29 9.91
C PHE A 86 -2.95 3.14 10.36
N SER A 87 -3.38 1.88 10.50
CA SER A 87 -4.67 1.50 11.06
C SER A 87 -4.46 0.35 12.04
N THR A 88 -4.97 0.50 13.25
CA THR A 88 -4.85 -0.52 14.31
C THR A 88 -6.23 -0.99 14.73
N GLN A 89 -6.38 -2.30 14.86
CA GLN A 89 -7.57 -2.94 15.41
C GLN A 89 -7.16 -3.95 16.48
N THR A 90 -7.84 -3.90 17.62
CA THR A 90 -7.59 -4.85 18.71
C THR A 90 -8.39 -6.11 18.48
N ILE A 91 -7.72 -7.25 18.53
CA ILE A 91 -8.32 -8.59 18.39
C ILE A 91 -8.34 -9.25 19.76
N THR A 92 -9.52 -9.65 20.22
CA THR A 92 -9.68 -10.35 21.50
C THR A 92 -9.74 -11.87 21.33
N THR A 93 -10.30 -12.35 20.21
CA THR A 93 -10.39 -13.77 19.88
C THR A 93 -9.61 -14.05 18.61
N ALA A 94 -8.51 -14.77 18.71
CA ALA A 94 -7.65 -15.14 17.58
C ALA A 94 -8.43 -15.88 16.48
N ASP A 95 -8.03 -15.64 15.24
CA ASP A 95 -8.48 -16.35 14.02
C ASP A 95 -9.96 -16.17 13.63
N THR A 96 -10.81 -15.59 14.47
CA THR A 96 -12.25 -15.50 14.22
C THR A 96 -12.79 -14.10 14.07
N GLU A 97 -12.13 -13.10 14.67
CA GLU A 97 -12.57 -11.70 14.58
C GLU A 97 -12.03 -11.03 13.32
N LEU A 98 -12.90 -10.84 12.34
CA LEU A 98 -12.55 -10.07 11.16
C LEU A 98 -12.71 -8.56 11.44
N ARG A 99 -11.69 -7.81 11.07
CA ARG A 99 -11.67 -6.35 11.19
C ARG A 99 -11.28 -5.73 9.85
N THR A 100 -11.74 -4.51 9.64
CA THR A 100 -11.41 -3.72 8.45
C THR A 100 -10.38 -2.67 8.82
N PHE A 101 -9.34 -2.57 7.99
CA PHE A 101 -8.27 -1.58 8.12
C PHE A 101 -8.34 -0.65 6.93
N VAL A 102 -8.28 0.65 7.17
CA VAL A 102 -8.30 1.67 6.11
C VAL A 102 -7.14 2.62 6.34
N ILE A 103 -6.35 2.82 5.29
CA ILE A 103 -5.28 3.81 5.25
C ILE A 103 -5.54 4.76 4.10
N ASP A 104 -5.43 6.05 4.37
CA ASP A 104 -5.61 7.12 3.41
C ASP A 104 -4.41 8.06 3.54
N TYR A 105 -3.64 8.22 2.46
CA TYR A 105 -2.39 8.96 2.52
C TYR A 105 -2.07 9.62 1.17
N TYR A 106 -1.44 10.79 1.21
CA TYR A 106 -0.96 11.48 0.02
C TYR A 106 0.55 11.36 -0.09
N VAL A 107 1.02 11.02 -1.29
CA VAL A 107 2.46 10.91 -1.59
C VAL A 107 2.83 11.95 -2.62
N LEU A 108 3.85 12.74 -2.32
CA LEU A 108 4.45 13.66 -3.26
C LEU A 108 5.61 12.96 -3.98
N VAL A 109 5.57 12.99 -5.30
CA VAL A 109 6.69 12.62 -6.16
C VAL A 109 7.20 13.89 -6.82
N ASP A 110 8.42 14.27 -6.49
CA ASP A 110 9.01 15.52 -6.93
C ASP A 110 10.19 15.28 -7.88
N LYS A 111 10.63 16.34 -8.53
CA LYS A 111 11.82 16.32 -9.37
C LYS A 111 13.08 16.38 -8.53
N ASP A 112 14.12 15.68 -8.99
CA ASP A 112 15.45 15.82 -8.39
C ASP A 112 16.11 17.11 -8.87
N CYS A 113 15.98 18.16 -8.05
CA CYS A 113 16.59 19.45 -8.32
C CYS A 113 18.04 19.58 -7.79
N ILE A 114 18.51 18.61 -6.99
CA ILE A 114 19.79 18.71 -6.28
C ILE A 114 20.96 18.61 -7.25
N LEU A 115 20.84 17.82 -8.32
CA LEU A 115 21.90 17.61 -9.29
C LEU A 115 21.73 18.40 -10.59
N GLY A 116 20.81 19.37 -10.62
CA GLY A 116 20.47 20.10 -11.83
C GLY A 116 19.86 19.23 -12.92
N ARG A 117 19.37 18.06 -12.57
CA ARG A 117 18.69 17.12 -13.47
C ARG A 117 17.19 17.24 -13.29
N GLU A 118 16.48 17.36 -14.40
CA GLU A 118 15.01 17.27 -14.40
C GLU A 118 14.54 15.82 -14.36
N SER A 119 15.06 15.01 -13.44
CA SER A 119 14.66 13.64 -13.24
C SER A 119 13.70 13.52 -12.07
N THR A 120 12.69 12.68 -12.22
CA THR A 120 11.73 12.38 -11.17
C THR A 120 12.29 11.33 -10.23
N ILE A 121 12.17 11.54 -8.92
CA ILE A 121 12.56 10.56 -7.91
C ILE A 121 11.39 9.61 -7.70
N ALA A 122 11.50 8.38 -8.18
CA ALA A 122 10.49 7.36 -7.99
C ALA A 122 10.27 7.04 -6.51
N GLN A 123 8.99 6.86 -6.13
CA GLN A 123 8.59 6.46 -4.78
C GLN A 123 7.90 5.10 -4.85
N THR A 124 8.29 4.17 -3.99
CA THR A 124 7.65 2.87 -3.87
C THR A 124 6.84 2.80 -2.59
N ILE A 125 5.56 2.45 -2.71
CA ILE A 125 4.62 2.36 -1.59
C ILE A 125 4.29 0.89 -1.35
N SER A 126 4.39 0.45 -0.11
CA SER A 126 4.02 -0.89 0.33
C SER A 126 3.27 -0.84 1.65
N LEU A 127 2.68 -1.98 2.03
CA LEU A 127 1.98 -2.14 3.30
C LEU A 127 2.74 -3.15 4.16
N VAL A 128 2.88 -2.86 5.44
CA VAL A 128 3.60 -3.68 6.41
C VAL A 128 2.71 -3.97 7.60
N ASN A 129 2.72 -5.21 8.09
CA ASN A 129 2.10 -5.55 9.36
C ASN A 129 3.07 -5.20 10.49
N THR A 130 2.80 -4.13 11.22
CA THR A 130 3.63 -3.68 12.35
C THR A 130 3.07 -4.10 13.71
N GLY A 131 1.96 -4.85 13.72
CA GLY A 131 1.35 -5.42 14.92
C GLY A 131 1.71 -6.89 15.13
N VAL A 132 0.77 -7.63 15.74
CA VAL A 132 0.91 -9.07 15.93
C VAL A 132 0.75 -9.81 14.60
N ASP A 133 1.14 -11.09 14.55
CA ASP A 133 0.92 -11.94 13.39
C ASP A 133 -0.56 -11.94 13.01
N ALA A 134 -0.85 -11.79 11.74
CA ALA A 134 -2.21 -11.61 11.24
C ALA A 134 -2.46 -12.37 9.94
N THR A 135 -3.73 -12.69 9.69
CA THR A 135 -4.18 -13.30 8.44
C THR A 135 -5.15 -12.36 7.76
N PHE A 136 -4.83 -11.94 6.54
CA PHE A 136 -5.67 -11.07 5.73
C PHE A 136 -6.39 -11.88 4.66
N THR A 137 -7.68 -11.59 4.48
CA THR A 137 -8.53 -12.26 3.49
C THR A 137 -8.81 -11.39 2.27
N SER A 138 -8.61 -10.08 2.39
CA SER A 138 -8.81 -9.13 1.30
C SER A 138 -7.90 -7.94 1.49
N VAL A 139 -7.23 -7.54 0.42
CA VAL A 139 -6.40 -6.34 0.35
C VAL A 139 -6.70 -5.62 -0.95
N ILE A 140 -7.05 -4.35 -0.89
CA ILE A 140 -7.26 -3.50 -2.06
C ILE A 140 -6.46 -2.22 -1.87
N VAL A 141 -5.66 -1.88 -2.87
CA VAL A 141 -4.90 -0.62 -2.89
C VAL A 141 -5.25 0.13 -4.16
N ASN A 142 -5.74 1.35 -4.02
CA ASN A 142 -6.08 2.23 -5.11
C ASN A 142 -5.18 3.46 -5.11
N VAL A 143 -4.74 3.86 -6.29
CA VAL A 143 -3.88 5.02 -6.47
C VAL A 143 -4.55 6.00 -7.43
N ASP A 144 -4.81 7.18 -6.94
CA ASP A 144 -5.35 8.30 -7.71
C ASP A 144 -4.28 9.39 -7.85
N LYS A 145 -4.22 10.05 -8.98
CA LYS A 145 -3.40 11.25 -9.13
C LYS A 145 -4.27 12.49 -8.91
N VAL A 146 -3.82 13.34 -7.99
CA VAL A 146 -4.54 14.56 -7.63
C VAL A 146 -4.09 15.73 -8.49
N VAL A 147 -2.76 15.83 -8.70
CA VAL A 147 -2.18 16.94 -9.46
C VAL A 147 -1.05 16.45 -10.35
#